data_cfd00687198770d0ca759a80f3cc2527
#
_entry.id   cfd00687198770d0ca759a80f3cc2527
#
_cell.length_a   1.000
_cell.length_b   1.000
_cell.length_c   1.000
_cell.angle_alpha   90.00
_cell.angle_beta   90.00
_cell.angle_gamma   90.00
#
_symmetry.space_group_name_H-M   'P 1'
#
loop_
_entity.id
_entity.type
_entity.pdbx_description
1 polymer ?
#
loop_
_entity_poly.entity_id
_entity_poly.type
_entity_poly.pdbx_seq_one_letter_code
_entity_poly.pdbx_strand_id
1 'polypeptide(L)'
;MHKTVKLDDIFNVTSTKSIDAGSLQFFETGINFIGRTNTNNGIQGKIKLQSFPPNDPNTITVTVIGNYKYVKFQSEPYYCSQNINKLTLKPK
;
A
#
# COMPACT_ATOMS: atom_id res chain seq x y z
N MET A 1 -9.26 -22.15 -25.15
CA MET A 1 -7.94 -21.58 -24.90
C MET A 1 -8.02 -20.57 -23.76
N HIS A 2 -7.24 -20.76 -22.75
CA HIS A 2 -7.21 -19.83 -21.65
C HIS A 2 -6.18 -18.73 -21.91
N LYS A 3 -6.64 -17.50 -21.82
CA LYS A 3 -5.77 -16.36 -21.95
C LYS A 3 -5.38 -15.89 -20.55
N THR A 4 -4.10 -15.94 -20.24
CA THR A 4 -3.58 -15.45 -18.97
C THR A 4 -3.51 -13.93 -19.02
N VAL A 5 -4.16 -13.28 -18.06
CA VAL A 5 -4.13 -11.83 -17.94
C VAL A 5 -3.16 -11.49 -16.83
N LYS A 6 -2.17 -10.67 -17.13
CA LYS A 6 -1.23 -10.18 -16.14
C LYS A 6 -1.87 -9.05 -15.32
N LEU A 7 -1.42 -8.87 -14.09
CA LEU A 7 -1.94 -7.79 -13.24
C LEU A 7 -1.77 -6.42 -13.89
N ASP A 8 -0.66 -6.19 -14.57
CA ASP A 8 -0.41 -4.92 -15.23
C ASP A 8 -1.24 -4.69 -16.49
N ASP A 9 -1.97 -5.70 -16.97
CA ASP A 9 -2.96 -5.52 -18.05
C ASP A 9 -4.26 -4.90 -17.54
N ILE A 10 -4.58 -5.11 -16.25
CA ILE A 10 -5.84 -4.65 -15.64
C ILE A 10 -5.56 -3.47 -14.69
N PHE A 11 -4.42 -3.49 -14.02
CA PHE A 11 -4.05 -2.51 -13.02
C PHE A 11 -2.83 -1.73 -13.45
N ASN A 12 -2.79 -0.47 -13.04
CA ASN A 12 -1.55 0.29 -13.01
C ASN A 12 -0.78 -0.12 -11.75
N VAL A 13 0.45 -0.56 -11.92
CA VAL A 13 1.35 -0.89 -10.82
C VAL A 13 2.26 0.30 -10.61
N THR A 14 2.15 0.93 -9.45
CA THR A 14 2.90 2.15 -9.14
C THR A 14 3.69 1.93 -7.86
N SER A 15 4.95 2.35 -7.88
CA SER A 15 5.74 2.40 -6.65
C SER A 15 5.19 3.49 -5.75
N THR A 16 5.08 3.20 -4.46
CA THR A 16 4.67 4.20 -3.48
C THR A 16 5.90 4.96 -2.97
N LYS A 17 5.66 6.19 -2.52
CA LYS A 17 6.69 6.96 -1.84
C LYS A 17 6.86 6.39 -0.44
N SER A 18 8.00 5.79 -0.17
CA SER A 18 8.22 5.07 1.08
C SER A 18 8.66 5.99 2.22
N ILE A 19 8.29 5.59 3.44
CA ILE A 19 8.73 6.24 4.67
C ILE A 19 9.38 5.16 5.53
N ASP A 20 10.53 5.47 6.13
CA ASP A 20 11.20 4.55 7.03
C ASP A 20 10.40 4.45 8.34
N ALA A 21 9.86 3.26 8.61
CA ALA A 21 9.05 3.01 9.80
C ALA A 21 9.83 3.26 11.09
N GLY A 22 11.14 3.07 11.09
CA GLY A 22 11.97 3.28 12.27
C GLY A 22 12.06 4.72 12.72
N SER A 23 11.75 5.67 11.82
CA SER A 23 11.77 7.10 12.14
C SER A 23 10.40 7.67 12.50
N LEU A 24 9.35 6.83 12.48
CA LEU A 24 7.97 7.28 12.65
C LEU A 24 7.50 7.14 14.09
N GLN A 25 6.64 8.07 14.48
CA GLN A 25 5.86 7.98 15.72
C GLN A 25 4.42 7.65 15.34
N PHE A 26 3.84 6.65 16.01
CA PHE A 26 2.46 6.24 15.77
C PHE A 26 1.53 6.89 16.79
N PHE A 27 0.29 7.16 16.35
CA PHE A 27 -0.74 7.84 17.13
C PHE A 27 -2.01 7.01 17.12
N GLU A 28 -2.96 7.33 18.01
CA GLU A 28 -4.27 6.68 18.04
C GLU A 28 -5.13 7.11 16.85
N THR A 29 -4.93 8.33 16.36
CA THR A 29 -5.65 8.88 15.21
C THR A 29 -4.66 9.38 14.20
N GLY A 30 -5.09 9.46 12.94
CA GLY A 30 -4.25 9.92 11.85
C GLY A 30 -4.48 9.14 10.58
N ILE A 31 -3.44 9.08 9.75
CA ILE A 31 -3.48 8.42 8.45
C ILE A 31 -2.85 7.04 8.58
N ASN A 32 -3.50 6.02 8.01
CA ASN A 32 -3.00 4.66 8.06
C ASN A 32 -1.60 4.55 7.46
N PHE A 33 -0.72 3.82 8.12
CA PHE A 33 0.61 3.52 7.63
C PHE A 33 0.69 2.03 7.33
N ILE A 34 0.92 1.70 6.07
CA ILE A 34 1.02 0.31 5.62
C ILE A 34 2.46 -0.13 5.76
N GLY A 35 2.68 -1.08 6.65
CA GLY A 35 3.99 -1.65 6.89
C GLY A 35 4.13 -3.03 6.26
N ARG A 36 5.31 -3.62 6.44
CA ARG A 36 5.62 -4.95 5.91
C ARG A 36 5.11 -6.03 6.85
N THR A 37 3.79 -6.09 7.00
CA THR A 37 3.12 -7.07 7.86
C THR A 37 1.88 -7.61 7.16
N ASN A 38 1.50 -8.83 7.49
CA ASN A 38 0.28 -9.46 6.97
C ASN A 38 -0.90 -9.34 7.93
N THR A 39 -0.68 -8.78 9.11
CA THR A 39 -1.75 -8.62 10.11
C THR A 39 -2.44 -7.26 9.94
N ASN A 40 -3.65 -7.15 10.46
CA ASN A 40 -4.43 -5.91 10.50
C ASN A 40 -4.49 -5.19 9.14
N ASN A 41 -4.75 -5.94 8.08
CA ASN A 41 -4.82 -5.42 6.70
C ASN A 41 -3.53 -4.70 6.25
N GLY A 42 -2.39 -5.07 6.82
CA GLY A 42 -1.12 -4.42 6.55
C GLY A 42 -0.92 -3.11 7.29
N ILE A 43 -1.91 -2.66 8.06
CA ILE A 43 -1.85 -1.40 8.80
C ILE A 43 -1.01 -1.58 10.05
N GLN A 44 0.14 -0.92 10.08
CA GLN A 44 1.06 -0.99 11.22
C GLN A 44 0.68 0.00 12.32
N GLY A 45 0.05 1.10 11.94
CA GLY A 45 -0.37 2.16 12.85
C GLY A 45 -0.87 3.36 12.09
N LYS A 46 -1.05 4.48 12.79
CA LYS A 46 -1.48 5.74 12.19
C LYS A 46 -0.42 6.80 12.44
N ILE A 47 -0.21 7.65 11.44
CA ILE A 47 0.83 8.68 11.49
C ILE A 47 0.24 10.03 11.10
N LYS A 48 0.98 11.08 11.37
CA LYS A 48 0.62 12.44 10.97
C LYS A 48 0.76 12.62 9.46
N LEU A 49 0.05 13.59 8.92
CA LEU A 49 0.22 14.02 7.54
C LEU A 49 1.68 14.43 7.31
N GLN A 50 2.25 13.91 6.25
CA GLN A 50 3.63 14.18 5.87
C GLN A 50 3.72 15.38 4.92
N SER A 51 4.92 15.71 4.47
CA SER A 51 5.15 16.81 3.53
C SER A 51 4.62 16.53 2.11
N PHE A 52 4.20 15.30 1.85
CA PHE A 52 3.57 14.89 0.59
C PHE A 52 2.23 14.24 0.90
N PRO A 53 1.29 14.23 -0.06
CA PRO A 53 -0.05 13.68 0.20
C PRO A 53 0.00 12.16 0.35
N PRO A 54 -0.95 11.59 1.12
CA PRO A 54 -1.08 10.13 1.21
C PRO A 54 -1.57 9.55 -0.13
N ASN A 55 -1.42 8.24 -0.26
CA ASN A 55 -1.97 7.52 -1.40
C ASN A 55 -3.50 7.55 -1.35
N ASP A 56 -4.13 7.49 -2.53
CA ASP A 56 -5.58 7.56 -2.65
C ASP A 56 -6.26 6.36 -1.99
N PRO A 57 -7.46 6.56 -1.43
CA PRO A 57 -8.25 5.45 -0.93
C PRO A 57 -8.78 4.57 -2.07
N ASN A 58 -9.31 3.42 -1.71
CA ASN A 58 -9.90 2.45 -2.64
C ASN A 58 -8.88 1.95 -3.67
N THR A 59 -7.68 1.70 -3.20
CA THR A 59 -6.60 1.10 -3.99
C THR A 59 -6.10 -0.16 -3.31
N ILE A 60 -5.30 -0.94 -4.03
CA ILE A 60 -4.78 -2.21 -3.53
C ILE A 60 -3.30 -2.05 -3.27
N THR A 61 -2.85 -2.52 -2.10
CA THR A 61 -1.43 -2.57 -1.79
C THR A 61 -0.90 -3.99 -2.01
N VAL A 62 0.30 -4.09 -2.56
CA VAL A 62 1.04 -5.35 -2.69
C VAL A 62 2.33 -5.19 -1.93
N THR A 63 2.44 -5.93 -0.83
CA THR A 63 3.61 -5.89 0.04
C THR A 63 4.48 -7.12 -0.23
N VAL A 64 5.76 -6.90 -0.51
CA VAL A 64 6.71 -7.98 -0.77
C VAL A 64 7.53 -8.23 0.48
N ILE A 65 7.43 -9.43 1.05
CA ILE A 65 8.20 -9.85 2.22
C ILE A 65 8.86 -11.17 1.87
N GLY A 66 10.18 -11.15 1.60
CA GLY A 66 10.90 -12.32 1.15
C GLY A 66 10.31 -12.87 -0.13
N ASN A 67 9.89 -14.14 -0.11
CA ASN A 67 9.25 -14.80 -1.26
C ASN A 67 7.73 -14.65 -1.27
N TYR A 68 7.17 -13.94 -0.31
CA TYR A 68 5.73 -13.81 -0.15
C TYR A 68 5.26 -12.43 -0.61
N LYS A 69 4.05 -12.41 -1.19
CA LYS A 69 3.37 -11.17 -1.56
C LYS A 69 2.02 -11.14 -0.85
N TYR A 70 1.75 -10.05 -0.18
CA TYR A 70 0.47 -9.83 0.51
C TYR A 70 -0.30 -8.74 -0.20
N VAL A 71 -1.52 -9.08 -0.62
CA VAL A 71 -2.40 -8.18 -1.39
C VAL A 71 -3.54 -7.76 -0.48
N LYS A 72 -3.69 -6.45 -0.28
CA LYS A 72 -4.70 -5.91 0.62
C LYS A 72 -5.43 -4.75 -0.04
N PHE A 73 -6.75 -4.67 0.17
CA PHE A 73 -7.54 -3.54 -0.28
C PHE A 73 -7.54 -2.45 0.80
N GLN A 74 -7.19 -1.23 0.41
CA GLN A 74 -7.13 -0.08 1.32
C GLN A 74 -8.29 0.87 0.99
N SER A 75 -9.27 0.91 1.88
CA SER A 75 -10.46 1.76 1.69
C SER A 75 -10.24 3.21 2.15
N GLU A 76 -9.16 3.49 2.85
CA GLU A 76 -8.82 4.82 3.36
C GLU A 76 -7.47 5.28 2.82
N PRO A 77 -7.19 6.60 2.81
CA PRO A 77 -5.87 7.10 2.44
C PRO A 77 -4.77 6.51 3.32
N TYR A 78 -3.58 6.35 2.78
CA TYR A 78 -2.50 5.68 3.50
C TYR A 78 -1.12 6.12 3.03
N TYR A 79 -0.15 5.96 3.93
CA TYR A 79 1.27 6.02 3.62
C TYR A 79 1.85 4.61 3.68
N CYS A 80 3.03 4.42 3.11
CA CYS A 80 3.65 3.09 2.99
C CYS A 80 5.10 3.09 3.42
N SER A 81 5.55 1.95 3.96
CA SER A 81 6.96 1.65 4.13
C SER A 81 7.57 1.17 2.80
N GLN A 82 8.80 0.68 2.83
CA GLN A 82 9.50 0.18 1.64
C GLN A 82 8.89 -1.12 1.12
N ASN A 83 9.08 -1.37 -0.18
CA ASN A 83 8.67 -2.59 -0.86
C ASN A 83 7.16 -2.81 -0.90
N ILE A 84 6.41 -1.72 -0.99
CA ILE A 84 4.95 -1.76 -1.14
C ILE A 84 4.59 -1.04 -2.43
N ASN A 85 3.86 -1.73 -3.29
CA ASN A 85 3.35 -1.18 -4.54
C ASN A 85 1.85 -0.95 -4.44
N LYS A 86 1.37 0.01 -5.22
CA LYS A 86 -0.04 0.36 -5.30
C LYS A 86 -0.60 -0.10 -6.64
N LEU A 87 -1.75 -0.75 -6.60
CA LEU A 87 -2.48 -1.13 -7.81
C LEU A 87 -3.75 -0.29 -7.92
N THR A 88 -3.96 0.29 -9.08
CA THR A 88 -5.19 0.99 -9.43
C THR A 88 -5.74 0.42 -10.72
N LEU A 89 -7.08 0.40 -10.85
CA LEU A 89 -7.70 -0.07 -12.08
C LEU A 89 -7.35 0.87 -13.23
N LYS A 90 -6.98 0.29 -14.36
CA LYS A 90 -6.77 1.08 -15.57
C LYS A 90 -8.10 1.66 -16.06
N PRO A 91 -8.11 2.88 -16.56
CA PRO A 91 -9.31 3.42 -17.20
C PRO A 91 -9.74 2.55 -18.37
N LYS A 92 -11.03 2.41 -18.54
CA LYS A 92 -11.58 1.68 -19.69
C LYS A 92 -11.50 2.53 -20.94
#